data_91c218c807e61f7bad51a209336ae550
#
_entry.id   91c218c807e61f7bad51a209336ae550
#
_cell.length_a   1.000
_cell.length_b   1.000
_cell.length_c   1.000
_cell.angle_alpha   90.00
_cell.angle_beta   90.00
_cell.angle_gamma   90.00
#
_symmetry.space_group_name_H-M   'P 1'
#
loop_
_entity.id
_entity.type
_entity.pdbx_description
1 polymer ?
#
loop_
_entity_poly.entity_id
_entity_poly.type
_entity_poly.pdbx_seq_one_letter_code
_entity_poly.pdbx_strand_id
1 'polypeptide(L)'
;DTTYPADKIPHVLAFLINNNLDFVTCNRLDRMDPDAMSLTHQIGNWGLTFGTNLFHGINIKDSQSGMWVFKKEVISKVNLTSDGMPLSEEFKIEAFKRGLRAVEIPVPFHARVGEVKLNTWEDGIWNLWFLVTKMKDFR
;
A
#
# COMPACT_ATOMS: atom_id res chain seq x y z
N ASP A 1 -10.61 13.70 2.13
CA ASP A 1 -9.41 14.31 2.74
C ASP A 1 -8.41 14.88 1.71
N THR A 2 -8.70 14.73 0.41
CA THR A 2 -7.94 15.27 -0.73
C THR A 2 -6.44 14.90 -0.80
N THR A 3 -5.98 13.95 0.00
CA THR A 3 -4.56 13.55 0.04
C THR A 3 -4.13 12.78 -1.21
N TYR A 4 -5.01 11.92 -1.72
CA TYR A 4 -4.76 11.19 -2.97
C TYR A 4 -5.33 11.92 -4.19
N PRO A 5 -4.61 11.92 -5.32
CA PRO A 5 -5.01 12.64 -6.52
C PRO A 5 -6.07 11.85 -7.30
N ALA A 6 -7.35 12.13 -7.04
CA ALA A 6 -8.46 11.47 -7.74
C ALA A 6 -8.43 11.67 -9.26
N ASP A 7 -7.89 12.79 -9.73
CA ASP A 7 -7.67 13.10 -11.15
C ASP A 7 -6.69 12.14 -11.85
N LYS A 8 -5.85 11.43 -11.08
CA LYS A 8 -4.91 10.42 -11.61
C LYS A 8 -5.52 9.03 -11.78
N ILE A 9 -6.71 8.77 -11.23
CA ILE A 9 -7.37 7.45 -11.37
C ILE A 9 -7.46 7.00 -12.83
N PRO A 10 -7.92 7.83 -13.80
CA PRO A 10 -7.95 7.43 -15.20
C PRO A 10 -6.58 7.04 -15.76
N HIS A 11 -5.50 7.73 -15.33
CA HIS A 11 -4.14 7.41 -15.77
C HIS A 11 -3.66 6.07 -15.21
N VAL A 12 -3.91 5.81 -13.93
CA VAL A 12 -3.55 4.54 -13.27
C VAL A 12 -4.32 3.38 -13.91
N LEU A 13 -5.60 3.58 -14.21
CA LEU A 13 -6.44 2.60 -14.89
C LEU A 13 -5.93 2.32 -16.31
N ALA A 14 -5.62 3.36 -17.10
CA ALA A 14 -5.06 3.21 -18.43
C ALA A 14 -3.71 2.48 -18.38
N PHE A 15 -2.86 2.78 -17.40
CA PHE A 15 -1.59 2.10 -17.19
C PHE A 15 -1.78 0.61 -16.91
N LEU A 16 -2.72 0.25 -16.04
CA LEU A 16 -3.08 -1.15 -15.75
C LEU A 16 -3.52 -1.89 -17.02
N ILE A 17 -4.41 -1.28 -17.81
CA ILE A 17 -4.96 -1.89 -19.02
C ILE A 17 -3.88 -2.03 -20.10
N ASN A 18 -3.16 -0.96 -20.42
CA ASN A 18 -2.18 -0.92 -21.50
C ASN A 18 -0.97 -1.83 -21.27
N ASN A 19 -0.62 -2.08 -19.99
CA ASN A 19 0.46 -3.00 -19.61
C ASN A 19 -0.02 -4.39 -19.24
N ASN A 20 -1.31 -4.68 -19.43
CA ASN A 20 -1.94 -5.96 -19.10
C ASN A 20 -1.65 -6.41 -17.65
N LEU A 21 -1.70 -5.48 -16.70
CA LEU A 21 -1.47 -5.72 -15.29
C LEU A 21 -2.75 -6.21 -14.59
N ASP A 22 -2.58 -6.87 -13.46
CA ASP A 22 -3.68 -7.33 -12.62
C ASP A 22 -3.92 -6.39 -11.43
N PHE A 23 -2.82 -5.80 -10.89
CA PHE A 23 -2.84 -4.94 -9.72
C PHE A 23 -1.81 -3.80 -9.85
N VAL A 24 -2.22 -2.59 -9.55
CA VAL A 24 -1.35 -1.41 -9.46
C VAL A 24 -1.54 -0.78 -8.08
N THR A 25 -0.47 -0.65 -7.32
CA THR A 25 -0.44 0.16 -6.09
C THR A 25 0.27 1.49 -6.33
N CYS A 26 -0.18 2.54 -5.66
CA CYS A 26 0.34 3.87 -5.82
C CYS A 26 1.25 4.24 -4.65
N ASN A 27 2.50 4.60 -4.94
CA ASN A 27 3.48 5.04 -3.97
C ASN A 27 3.35 6.55 -3.73
N ARG A 28 3.23 6.95 -2.47
CA ARG A 28 3.09 8.35 -2.05
C ARG A 28 4.43 9.05 -1.84
N LEU A 29 5.47 8.28 -1.50
CA LEU A 29 6.72 8.81 -0.94
C LEU A 29 7.60 9.47 -1.99
N ASP A 30 7.54 9.04 -3.24
CA ASP A 30 8.38 9.57 -4.33
C ASP A 30 7.94 10.96 -4.81
N ARG A 31 6.68 11.35 -4.58
CA ARG A 31 6.09 12.63 -5.03
C ARG A 31 5.21 13.29 -3.98
N MET A 32 5.67 13.26 -2.74
CA MET A 32 4.96 13.80 -1.60
C MET A 32 5.26 15.29 -1.42
N ASP A 33 4.22 16.07 -1.15
CA ASP A 33 4.40 17.47 -0.73
C ASP A 33 5.13 17.52 0.62
N PRO A 34 5.98 18.54 0.87
CA PRO A 34 6.79 18.62 2.09
C PRO A 34 5.99 18.49 3.39
N ASP A 35 4.78 19.03 3.42
CA ASP A 35 3.91 19.08 4.61
C ASP A 35 2.84 17.96 4.62
N ALA A 36 2.88 17.04 3.65
CA ALA A 36 1.84 16.01 3.52
C ALA A 36 1.93 14.91 4.59
N MET A 37 3.12 14.71 5.17
CA MET A 37 3.34 13.68 6.18
C MET A 37 4.45 14.11 7.16
N SER A 38 4.22 13.96 8.46
CA SER A 38 5.24 14.26 9.47
C SER A 38 6.44 13.32 9.33
N LEU A 39 7.62 13.77 9.78
CA LEU A 39 8.85 12.97 9.74
C LEU A 39 8.71 11.64 10.50
N THR A 40 8.02 11.65 11.64
CA THR A 40 7.74 10.44 12.43
C THR A 40 6.94 9.41 11.63
N HIS A 41 5.90 9.86 10.91
CA HIS A 41 5.12 8.99 10.02
C HIS A 41 5.93 8.46 8.85
N GLN A 42 6.82 9.28 8.27
CA GLN A 42 7.71 8.84 7.19
C GLN A 42 8.65 7.74 7.66
N ILE A 43 9.28 7.90 8.84
CA ILE A 43 10.17 6.91 9.43
C ILE A 43 9.40 5.62 9.74
N GLY A 44 8.22 5.71 10.37
CA GLY A 44 7.36 4.56 10.64
C GLY A 44 6.96 3.82 9.37
N ASN A 45 6.55 4.54 8.34
CA ASN A 45 6.18 3.99 7.04
C ASN A 45 7.37 3.29 6.36
N TRP A 46 8.57 3.89 6.43
CA TRP A 46 9.78 3.27 5.93
C TRP A 46 10.11 1.96 6.68
N GLY A 47 10.01 1.97 8.01
CA GLY A 47 10.25 0.78 8.84
C GLY A 47 9.28 -0.36 8.52
N LEU A 48 7.98 -0.07 8.39
CA LEU A 48 6.96 -1.05 8.00
C LEU A 48 7.21 -1.58 6.59
N THR A 49 7.54 -0.71 5.64
CA THR A 49 7.86 -1.12 4.28
C THR A 49 9.10 -1.98 4.21
N PHE A 50 10.15 -1.63 4.97
CA PHE A 50 11.35 -2.46 5.09
C PHE A 50 11.02 -3.85 5.65
N GLY A 51 10.23 -3.91 6.73
CA GLY A 51 9.75 -5.17 7.30
C GLY A 51 8.94 -6.00 6.29
N THR A 52 8.03 -5.37 5.57
CA THR A 52 7.23 -6.01 4.50
C THR A 52 8.12 -6.65 3.45
N ASN A 53 9.08 -5.90 2.93
CA ASN A 53 10.00 -6.40 1.91
C ASN A 53 10.86 -7.55 2.43
N LEU A 54 11.39 -7.41 3.66
CA LEU A 54 12.26 -8.40 4.27
C LEU A 54 11.52 -9.71 4.58
N PHE A 55 10.35 -9.63 5.22
CA PHE A 55 9.61 -10.82 5.66
C PHE A 55 8.88 -11.53 4.53
N HIS A 56 8.46 -10.81 3.53
CA HIS A 56 7.68 -11.37 2.43
C HIS A 56 8.46 -11.50 1.10
N GLY A 57 9.69 -10.99 1.03
CA GLY A 57 10.53 -11.10 -0.16
C GLY A 57 9.95 -10.37 -1.39
N ILE A 58 9.24 -9.28 -1.15
CA ILE A 58 8.72 -8.40 -2.19
C ILE A 58 9.54 -7.10 -2.24
N ASN A 59 9.34 -6.28 -3.26
CA ASN A 59 10.06 -5.04 -3.41
C ASN A 59 9.09 -3.91 -3.75
N ILE A 60 8.60 -3.25 -2.71
CA ILE A 60 7.74 -2.07 -2.80
C ILE A 60 8.36 -0.92 -1.99
N LYS A 61 7.99 0.32 -2.30
CA LYS A 61 8.48 1.53 -1.62
C LYS A 61 7.51 2.06 -0.57
N ASP A 62 6.22 1.75 -0.70
CA ASP A 62 5.17 2.26 0.19
C ASP A 62 4.14 1.18 0.54
N SER A 63 4.41 0.40 1.60
CA SER A 63 3.51 -0.66 2.06
C SER A 63 2.18 -0.10 2.59
N GLN A 64 2.15 1.14 3.06
CA GLN A 64 1.01 1.74 3.75
C GLN A 64 0.08 2.58 2.85
N SER A 65 0.38 2.69 1.55
CA SER A 65 -0.49 3.41 0.62
C SER A 65 -1.84 2.72 0.44
N GLY A 66 -2.93 3.47 0.54
CA GLY A 66 -4.31 3.00 0.36
C GLY A 66 -4.90 3.26 -1.04
N MET A 67 -4.08 3.65 -2.02
CA MET A 67 -4.54 3.87 -3.40
C MET A 67 -4.10 2.72 -4.30
N TRP A 68 -5.06 1.92 -4.76
CA TRP A 68 -4.84 0.77 -5.66
C TRP A 68 -5.87 0.75 -6.77
N VAL A 69 -5.45 0.23 -7.92
CA VAL A 69 -6.34 -0.12 -9.03
C VAL A 69 -6.06 -1.56 -9.43
N PHE A 70 -7.09 -2.38 -9.55
CA PHE A 70 -6.94 -3.80 -9.83
C PHE A 70 -8.12 -4.35 -10.63
N LYS A 71 -7.91 -5.48 -11.31
CA LYS A 71 -8.97 -6.21 -11.98
C LYS A 71 -9.87 -6.91 -10.96
N LYS A 72 -11.17 -6.97 -11.22
CA LYS A 72 -12.14 -7.62 -10.33
C LYS A 72 -11.74 -9.05 -9.95
N GLU A 73 -11.16 -9.79 -10.89
CA GLU A 73 -10.73 -11.18 -10.72
C GLU A 73 -9.61 -11.34 -9.67
N VAL A 74 -8.90 -10.27 -9.32
CA VAL A 74 -7.86 -10.30 -8.27
C VAL A 74 -8.46 -10.70 -6.93
N ILE A 75 -9.67 -10.25 -6.61
CA ILE A 75 -10.34 -10.55 -5.33
C ILE A 75 -10.49 -12.06 -5.09
N SER A 76 -10.73 -12.84 -6.13
CA SER A 76 -10.85 -14.30 -6.01
C SER A 76 -9.49 -15.03 -5.93
N LYS A 77 -8.39 -14.33 -6.19
CA LYS A 77 -7.03 -14.88 -6.21
C LYS A 77 -6.21 -14.56 -4.97
N VAL A 78 -6.67 -13.65 -4.13
CA VAL A 78 -6.00 -13.21 -2.92
C VAL A 78 -6.76 -13.69 -1.68
N ASN A 79 -6.05 -13.88 -0.58
CA ASN A 79 -6.62 -14.25 0.71
C ASN A 79 -6.49 -13.07 1.68
N LEU A 80 -7.52 -12.23 1.73
CA LEU A 80 -7.58 -11.07 2.61
C LEU A 80 -8.32 -11.45 3.88
N THR A 81 -7.64 -11.36 5.01
CA THR A 81 -8.14 -11.75 6.33
C THR A 81 -8.16 -10.58 7.32
N SER A 82 -7.47 -9.50 7.00
CA SER A 82 -7.36 -8.33 7.87
C SER A 82 -8.45 -7.31 7.61
N ASP A 83 -8.81 -6.60 8.67
CA ASP A 83 -9.62 -5.40 8.63
C ASP A 83 -8.78 -4.17 9.02
N GLY A 84 -9.22 -2.98 8.64
CA GLY A 84 -8.57 -1.73 9.01
C GLY A 84 -7.22 -1.49 8.34
N MET A 85 -6.25 -0.98 9.09
CA MET A 85 -4.95 -0.54 8.57
C MET A 85 -4.12 -1.66 7.90
N PRO A 86 -4.05 -2.88 8.46
CA PRO A 86 -3.26 -3.96 7.86
C PRO A 86 -3.78 -4.42 6.49
N LEU A 87 -5.05 -4.17 6.16
CA LEU A 87 -5.65 -4.59 4.89
C LEU A 87 -4.87 -4.06 3.66
N SER A 88 -4.43 -2.80 3.70
CA SER A 88 -3.66 -2.20 2.61
C SER A 88 -2.34 -2.92 2.37
N GLU A 89 -1.66 -3.27 3.43
CA GLU A 89 -0.39 -3.99 3.40
C GLU A 89 -0.60 -5.44 2.96
N GLU A 90 -1.59 -6.13 3.54
CA GLU A 90 -1.96 -7.49 3.19
C GLU A 90 -2.28 -7.63 1.70
N PHE A 91 -3.06 -6.72 1.14
CA PHE A 91 -3.45 -6.76 -0.26
C PHE A 91 -2.24 -6.68 -1.20
N LYS A 92 -1.25 -5.86 -0.87
CA LYS A 92 0.01 -5.80 -1.64
C LYS A 92 0.82 -7.07 -1.51
N ILE A 93 1.00 -7.57 -0.28
CA ILE A 93 1.71 -8.83 -0.03
C ILE A 93 1.08 -9.97 -0.86
N GLU A 94 -0.23 -10.13 -0.76
CA GLU A 94 -0.98 -11.14 -1.52
C GLU A 94 -0.81 -10.98 -3.03
N ALA A 95 -0.97 -9.75 -3.55
CA ALA A 95 -0.87 -9.48 -4.97
C ALA A 95 0.54 -9.81 -5.52
N PHE A 96 1.59 -9.38 -4.83
CA PHE A 96 2.97 -9.61 -5.27
C PHE A 96 3.43 -11.06 -5.08
N LYS A 97 3.01 -11.73 -3.99
CA LYS A 97 3.45 -13.13 -3.71
C LYS A 97 2.70 -14.19 -4.50
N ARG A 98 1.45 -13.95 -4.86
CA ARG A 98 0.66 -14.93 -5.62
C ARG A 98 0.91 -14.89 -7.13
N GLY A 99 1.97 -14.20 -7.57
CA GLY A 99 2.38 -14.17 -8.97
C GLY A 99 1.42 -13.38 -9.87
N LEU A 100 0.63 -12.47 -9.31
CA LEU A 100 -0.13 -11.53 -10.10
C LEU A 100 0.82 -10.54 -10.79
N ARG A 101 0.42 -10.02 -11.95
CA ARG A 101 1.15 -8.94 -12.61
C ARG A 101 0.89 -7.64 -11.86
N ALA A 102 1.63 -7.48 -10.75
CA ALA A 102 1.51 -6.39 -9.81
C ALA A 102 2.69 -5.43 -9.93
N VAL A 103 2.42 -4.13 -9.97
CA VAL A 103 3.45 -3.08 -9.99
C VAL A 103 3.09 -1.93 -9.06
N GLU A 104 4.12 -1.19 -8.65
CA GLU A 104 3.99 0.04 -7.89
C GLU A 104 4.38 1.24 -8.77
N ILE A 105 3.56 2.30 -8.76
CA ILE A 105 3.84 3.54 -9.48
C ILE A 105 3.74 4.75 -8.56
N PRO A 106 4.56 5.80 -8.75
CA PRO A 106 4.48 7.01 -7.95
C PRO A 106 3.27 7.87 -8.34
N VAL A 107 2.62 8.43 -7.32
CA VAL A 107 1.56 9.45 -7.48
C VAL A 107 1.84 10.64 -6.58
N PRO A 108 1.39 11.85 -6.93
CA PRO A 108 1.42 12.98 -6.02
C PRO A 108 0.66 12.66 -4.73
N PHE A 109 1.17 13.13 -3.60
CA PHE A 109 0.51 13.02 -2.32
C PHE A 109 0.51 14.37 -1.62
N HIS A 110 -0.69 14.88 -1.36
CA HIS A 110 -0.91 16.24 -0.90
C HIS A 110 -1.15 16.33 0.60
N ALA A 111 -0.92 17.50 1.17
CA ALA A 111 -1.25 17.76 2.56
C ALA A 111 -2.76 17.54 2.81
N ARG A 112 -3.06 16.89 3.93
CA ARG A 112 -4.44 16.55 4.30
C ARG A 112 -5.24 17.80 4.66
N VAL A 113 -6.43 17.91 4.10
CA VAL A 113 -7.45 18.85 4.56
C VAL A 113 -8.38 18.09 5.52
N GLY A 114 -8.26 18.37 6.83
CA GLY A 114 -9.05 17.74 7.88
C GLY A 114 -8.22 17.03 8.96
N GLU A 115 -8.91 16.42 9.92
CA GLU A 115 -8.29 15.80 11.09
C GLU A 115 -7.72 14.40 10.79
N VAL A 116 -6.61 14.06 11.43
CA VAL A 116 -6.03 12.71 11.42
C VAL A 116 -6.80 11.85 12.43
N LYS A 117 -7.48 10.81 11.94
CA LYS A 117 -8.27 9.90 12.78
C LYS A 117 -7.51 8.66 13.25
N LEU A 118 -6.26 8.50 12.86
CA LEU A 118 -5.47 7.29 13.12
C LEU A 118 -4.54 7.49 14.32
N ASN A 119 -4.47 6.48 15.18
CA ASN A 119 -3.49 6.43 16.27
C ASN A 119 -2.21 5.76 15.77
N THR A 120 -1.21 6.57 15.43
CA THR A 120 0.02 6.15 14.75
C THR A 120 0.77 5.02 15.46
N TRP A 121 0.79 5.01 16.79
CA TRP A 121 1.55 4.01 17.55
C TRP A 121 0.82 2.67 17.65
N GLU A 122 -0.47 2.68 17.95
CA GLU A 122 -1.29 1.47 18.03
C GLU A 122 -1.38 0.80 16.66
N ASP A 123 -1.67 1.57 15.62
CA ASP A 123 -1.77 1.06 14.25
C ASP A 123 -0.41 0.52 13.75
N GLY A 124 0.70 1.17 14.11
CA GLY A 124 2.05 0.73 13.77
C GLY A 124 2.43 -0.62 14.40
N ILE A 125 2.09 -0.83 15.68
CA ILE A 125 2.34 -2.10 16.39
C ILE A 125 1.49 -3.22 15.80
N TRP A 126 0.21 -2.95 15.51
CA TRP A 126 -0.69 -3.92 14.87
C TRP A 126 -0.21 -4.34 13.48
N ASN A 127 0.25 -3.39 12.67
CA ASN A 127 0.82 -3.68 11.36
C ASN A 127 2.08 -4.55 11.47
N LEU A 128 2.98 -4.23 12.39
CA LEU A 128 4.19 -5.03 12.61
C LEU A 128 3.87 -6.47 13.05
N TRP A 129 2.92 -6.62 13.97
CA TRP A 129 2.46 -7.93 14.43
C TRP A 129 1.83 -8.73 13.28
N PHE A 130 1.03 -8.07 12.47
CA PHE A 130 0.42 -8.65 11.29
C PHE A 130 1.47 -9.18 10.30
N LEU A 131 2.52 -8.42 10.01
CA LEU A 131 3.61 -8.84 9.11
C LEU A 131 4.21 -10.19 9.52
N VAL A 132 4.47 -10.36 10.81
CA VAL A 132 5.06 -11.60 11.34
C VAL A 132 4.07 -12.77 11.24
N THR A 133 2.79 -12.55 11.54
CA THR A 133 1.76 -13.60 11.49
C THR A 133 1.44 -14.02 10.06
N LYS A 134 1.38 -13.06 9.14
CA LYS A 134 1.10 -13.32 7.71
C LYS A 134 2.17 -14.16 7.01
N MET A 135 3.40 -14.20 7.53
CA MET A 135 4.44 -15.10 7.00
C MET A 135 4.02 -16.57 7.00
N LYS A 136 3.12 -16.98 7.92
CA LYS A 136 2.66 -18.36 8.04
C LYS A 136 1.79 -18.80 6.86
N ASP A 137 1.09 -17.87 6.23
CA ASP A 137 0.17 -18.18 5.11
C ASP A 137 0.91 -18.59 3.83
N PHE A 138 2.21 -18.32 3.76
CA PHE A 138 3.06 -18.59 2.60
C PHE A 138 4.12 -19.66 2.85
N ARG A 139 4.04 -20.37 3.98
CA ARG A 139 4.84 -21.56 4.27
C ARG A 139 4.07 -22.82 3.92
#